data_d92a580eec8d81bf3bbd3bd8f0c9a622
#
_entry.id   d92a580eec8d81bf3bbd3bd8f0c9a622
#
_cell.length_a   1.000
_cell.length_b   1.000
_cell.length_c   1.000
_cell.angle_alpha   90.00
_cell.angle_beta   90.00
_cell.angle_gamma   90.00
#
_symmetry.space_group_name_H-M   'P 1'
#
loop_
_entity.id
_entity.type
_entity.pdbx_description
1 polymer ?
#
loop_
_entity_poly.entity_id
_entity_poly.type
_entity_poly.pdbx_seq_one_letter_code
_entity_poly.pdbx_strand_id
1 'polypeptide(L)'
;MSTHGTLLLVDDLPQNIRLLEAVLAPRGYAIVKAESGREALEKVTAEPVDLVLLDILMPEMDGYAVCRALREDPATRYLPVVMVTASGDQEKVAAIEAGADDFITKPFDQAELVARVSSLLRIKRYHDTIEAQAAELAEWNRELERRVTEQVEQLERLGRLRRFLSPQVAELVVSSGDDSILESHRREITVVFCDLRGFTAFAETVEPEDVMVVLAEFHGAVGDLVHRFEGTLERFTGDGVVVFFNDPIPCEDAPQRAMRMAVAIRSRVGQLAEGWRRKGYDIELGIGIAQGHATLGRIGHEGRFDYTAIGNVTNLAARLCAEAGPGQILISQRVHSATEDMVTADAVGDLTLRGFSRPMPAFNVIGLDEARARA
;
A
#
# COMPACT_ATOMS: atom_id res chain seq x y z
N MET A 1 -24.29 -4.92 39.31
CA MET A 1 -25.46 -4.07 39.41
C MET A 1 -25.14 -2.80 38.66
N SER A 2 -25.92 -2.46 37.66
CA SER A 2 -25.67 -1.24 36.85
C SER A 2 -26.07 -0.04 37.72
N THR A 3 -25.09 0.68 38.23
CA THR A 3 -25.33 1.95 38.94
C THR A 3 -25.73 2.99 37.91
N HIS A 4 -26.81 3.76 38.20
CA HIS A 4 -27.28 4.83 37.32
C HIS A 4 -26.34 6.05 37.31
N GLY A 5 -25.26 6.01 38.07
CA GLY A 5 -24.22 7.03 38.26
C GLY A 5 -23.92 7.26 39.74
N THR A 6 -22.81 7.91 40.01
CA THR A 6 -22.33 8.25 41.37
C THR A 6 -22.65 9.71 41.68
N LEU A 7 -23.41 9.95 42.72
CA LEU A 7 -23.83 11.29 43.16
C LEU A 7 -23.08 11.69 44.42
N LEU A 8 -22.45 12.87 44.42
CA LEU A 8 -21.92 13.48 45.62
C LEU A 8 -22.98 14.38 46.25
N LEU A 9 -23.36 14.06 47.50
CA LEU A 9 -24.29 14.86 48.30
C LEU A 9 -23.50 15.68 49.28
N VAL A 10 -23.62 17.00 49.24
CA VAL A 10 -22.84 17.95 50.04
C VAL A 10 -23.80 18.83 50.80
N ASP A 11 -23.81 18.73 52.13
CA ASP A 11 -24.60 19.56 53.08
C ASP A 11 -23.99 19.45 54.47
N ASP A 12 -23.85 20.52 55.19
CA ASP A 12 -23.27 20.54 56.55
C ASP A 12 -24.17 19.87 57.61
N LEU A 13 -25.43 19.64 57.28
CA LEU A 13 -26.38 18.95 58.13
C LEU A 13 -26.60 17.50 57.67
N PRO A 14 -26.12 16.49 58.42
CA PRO A 14 -26.25 15.07 58.04
C PRO A 14 -27.71 14.62 57.84
N GLN A 15 -28.70 15.36 58.33
CA GLN A 15 -30.12 15.09 58.13
C GLN A 15 -30.53 15.36 56.70
N ASN A 16 -30.01 16.42 56.07
CA ASN A 16 -30.32 16.78 54.66
C ASN A 16 -29.65 15.76 53.73
N ILE A 17 -28.41 15.33 53.98
CA ILE A 17 -27.79 14.25 53.23
C ILE A 17 -28.61 12.97 53.30
N ARG A 18 -29.10 12.58 54.47
CA ARG A 18 -29.94 11.39 54.63
C ARG A 18 -31.27 11.52 53.88
N LEU A 19 -31.84 12.71 53.81
CA LEU A 19 -33.08 12.95 53.05
C LEU A 19 -32.85 12.76 51.53
N LEU A 20 -31.82 13.33 50.98
CA LEU A 20 -31.40 13.16 49.59
C LEU A 20 -31.08 11.71 49.28
N GLU A 21 -30.28 11.05 50.13
CA GLU A 21 -29.97 9.62 49.98
C GLU A 21 -31.19 8.73 49.98
N ALA A 22 -32.17 8.96 50.89
CA ALA A 22 -33.41 8.19 50.95
C ALA A 22 -34.24 8.29 49.67
N VAL A 23 -34.12 9.38 48.92
CA VAL A 23 -34.79 9.56 47.63
C VAL A 23 -34.00 8.94 46.47
N LEU A 24 -32.69 9.07 46.49
CA LEU A 24 -31.82 8.75 45.31
C LEU A 24 -31.27 7.33 45.35
N ALA A 25 -30.84 6.81 46.51
CA ALA A 25 -30.25 5.47 46.61
C ALA A 25 -31.23 4.34 46.18
N PRO A 26 -32.56 4.38 46.51
CA PRO A 26 -33.50 3.36 46.05
C PRO A 26 -33.68 3.34 44.52
N ARG A 27 -33.28 4.41 43.82
CA ARG A 27 -33.35 4.53 42.37
C ARG A 27 -32.07 4.05 41.66
N GLY A 28 -31.13 3.44 42.40
CA GLY A 28 -29.93 2.81 41.83
C GLY A 28 -28.75 3.74 41.69
N TYR A 29 -28.74 4.94 42.26
CA TYR A 29 -27.61 5.82 42.30
C TYR A 29 -26.61 5.39 43.41
N ALA A 30 -25.33 5.39 43.13
CA ALA A 30 -24.31 5.29 44.16
C ALA A 30 -24.15 6.66 44.83
N ILE A 31 -24.02 6.68 46.19
CA ILE A 31 -23.99 7.92 46.93
C ILE A 31 -22.63 8.07 47.65
N VAL A 32 -21.97 9.18 47.37
CA VAL A 32 -20.84 9.72 48.11
C VAL A 32 -21.35 10.90 48.94
N LYS A 33 -20.84 11.07 50.17
CA LYS A 33 -21.35 12.10 51.09
C LYS A 33 -20.21 13.02 51.51
N ALA A 34 -20.46 14.30 51.63
CA ALA A 34 -19.53 15.28 52.17
C ALA A 34 -20.29 16.24 53.07
N GLU A 35 -19.69 16.51 54.24
CA GLU A 35 -20.29 17.38 55.26
C GLU A 35 -19.69 18.81 55.23
N SER A 36 -18.80 19.09 54.29
CA SER A 36 -18.26 20.42 54.06
C SER A 36 -17.80 20.64 52.61
N GLY A 37 -17.65 21.90 52.20
CA GLY A 37 -17.11 22.25 50.88
C GLY A 37 -15.72 21.71 50.62
N ARG A 38 -14.83 21.70 51.59
CA ARG A 38 -13.49 21.17 51.48
C ARG A 38 -13.51 19.65 51.23
N GLU A 39 -14.27 18.92 52.02
CA GLU A 39 -14.44 17.47 51.85
C GLU A 39 -15.05 17.14 50.50
N ALA A 40 -15.96 17.97 49.99
CA ALA A 40 -16.54 17.78 48.65
C ALA A 40 -15.48 17.86 47.56
N LEU A 41 -14.59 18.86 47.57
CA LEU A 41 -13.51 18.98 46.61
C LEU A 41 -12.48 17.82 46.69
N GLU A 42 -12.15 17.35 47.90
CA GLU A 42 -11.29 16.19 48.08
C GLU A 42 -11.90 14.92 47.50
N LYS A 43 -13.21 14.70 47.72
CA LYS A 43 -13.93 13.51 47.22
C LYS A 43 -14.11 13.50 45.67
N VAL A 44 -14.38 14.65 45.10
CA VAL A 44 -14.48 14.75 43.62
C VAL A 44 -13.14 14.37 42.95
N THR A 45 -12.01 14.63 43.60
CA THR A 45 -10.70 14.27 43.08
C THR A 45 -10.37 12.78 43.33
N ALA A 46 -10.82 12.22 44.48
CA ALA A 46 -10.46 10.87 44.91
C ALA A 46 -11.39 9.79 44.39
N GLU A 47 -12.65 10.11 44.05
CA GLU A 47 -13.68 9.17 43.69
C GLU A 47 -14.34 9.58 42.37
N PRO A 48 -14.79 8.62 41.51
CA PRO A 48 -15.52 8.94 40.29
C PRO A 48 -16.92 9.47 40.64
N VAL A 49 -17.12 10.76 40.53
CA VAL A 49 -18.40 11.46 40.76
C VAL A 49 -18.99 11.88 39.41
N ASP A 50 -20.27 11.59 39.20
CA ASP A 50 -20.99 11.93 37.97
C ASP A 50 -21.87 13.19 38.10
N LEU A 51 -22.25 13.58 39.30
CA LEU A 51 -23.02 14.78 39.59
C LEU A 51 -22.90 15.16 41.06
N VAL A 52 -22.88 16.47 41.35
CA VAL A 52 -22.84 17.03 42.71
C VAL A 52 -24.19 17.68 43.05
N LEU A 53 -24.77 17.28 44.16
CA LEU A 53 -25.86 17.99 44.82
C LEU A 53 -25.27 18.79 45.98
N LEU A 54 -25.29 20.11 45.90
CA LEU A 54 -24.50 21.01 46.71
C LEU A 54 -25.38 22.01 47.46
N ASP A 55 -25.36 21.94 48.77
CA ASP A 55 -26.00 22.98 49.59
C ASP A 55 -25.22 24.30 49.48
N ILE A 56 -25.96 25.40 49.49
CA ILE A 56 -25.38 26.74 49.38
C ILE A 56 -24.80 27.20 50.68
N LEU A 57 -25.54 27.02 51.79
CA LEU A 57 -25.25 27.60 53.09
C LEU A 57 -24.43 26.62 53.94
N MET A 58 -23.13 26.63 53.82
CA MET A 58 -22.23 25.79 54.62
C MET A 58 -21.17 26.65 55.32
N PRO A 59 -20.72 26.23 56.51
CA PRO A 59 -19.64 26.89 57.23
C PRO A 59 -18.31 26.85 56.46
N GLU A 60 -17.46 27.81 56.70
CA GLU A 60 -16.09 27.95 56.14
C GLU A 60 -16.04 28.15 54.61
N MET A 61 -16.67 27.27 53.84
CA MET A 61 -16.71 27.32 52.38
C MET A 61 -18.16 27.07 51.91
N ASP A 62 -18.76 28.12 51.37
CA ASP A 62 -20.11 28.06 50.81
C ASP A 62 -20.21 27.27 49.50
N GLY A 63 -21.39 26.90 49.09
CA GLY A 63 -21.62 26.14 47.85
C GLY A 63 -21.17 26.91 46.59
N TYR A 64 -21.25 28.24 46.62
CA TYR A 64 -20.79 29.03 45.47
C TYR A 64 -19.26 28.97 45.27
N ALA A 65 -18.49 28.96 46.40
CA ALA A 65 -17.04 28.82 46.37
C ALA A 65 -16.64 27.42 45.88
N VAL A 66 -17.33 26.36 46.33
CA VAL A 66 -17.11 24.99 45.81
C VAL A 66 -17.39 24.90 44.31
N CYS A 67 -18.52 25.44 43.83
CA CYS A 67 -18.89 25.42 42.43
C CYS A 67 -17.84 26.14 41.57
N ARG A 68 -17.40 27.33 41.94
CA ARG A 68 -16.32 28.06 41.24
C ARG A 68 -15.04 27.24 41.18
N ALA A 69 -14.61 26.63 42.27
CA ALA A 69 -13.43 25.78 42.30
C ALA A 69 -13.55 24.60 41.34
N LEU A 70 -14.72 23.96 41.26
CA LEU A 70 -14.97 22.88 40.27
C LEU A 70 -14.92 23.37 38.85
N ARG A 71 -15.35 24.60 38.54
CA ARG A 71 -15.30 25.18 37.19
C ARG A 71 -13.92 25.66 36.75
N GLU A 72 -13.07 26.02 37.71
CA GLU A 72 -11.69 26.42 37.46
C GLU A 72 -10.77 25.24 37.14
N ASP A 73 -11.06 24.05 37.68
CA ASP A 73 -10.29 22.84 37.42
C ASP A 73 -10.72 22.19 36.08
N PRO A 74 -9.78 22.04 35.11
CA PRO A 74 -10.05 21.38 33.84
C PRO A 74 -10.64 19.96 33.96
N ALA A 75 -10.33 19.22 35.03
CA ALA A 75 -10.80 17.86 35.24
C ALA A 75 -12.26 17.80 35.69
N THR A 76 -12.76 18.85 36.33
CA THR A 76 -14.11 18.87 36.95
C THR A 76 -15.03 19.94 36.36
N ARG A 77 -14.56 20.79 35.45
CA ARG A 77 -15.32 21.93 34.90
C ARG A 77 -16.65 21.54 34.24
N TYR A 78 -16.76 20.30 33.75
CA TYR A 78 -17.97 19.75 33.11
C TYR A 78 -18.76 18.81 34.03
N LEU A 79 -18.34 18.68 35.29
CA LEU A 79 -19.09 17.90 36.27
C LEU A 79 -20.39 18.63 36.64
N PRO A 80 -21.58 18.03 36.40
CA PRO A 80 -22.84 18.67 36.71
C PRO A 80 -22.96 19.01 38.18
N VAL A 81 -23.36 20.24 38.50
CA VAL A 81 -23.59 20.74 39.85
C VAL A 81 -25.01 21.27 39.94
N VAL A 82 -25.79 20.68 40.84
CA VAL A 82 -27.13 21.14 41.23
C VAL A 82 -27.07 21.77 42.59
N MET A 83 -27.33 23.06 42.69
CA MET A 83 -27.39 23.73 43.98
C MET A 83 -28.72 23.52 44.67
N VAL A 84 -28.65 23.28 45.99
CA VAL A 84 -29.86 23.13 46.84
C VAL A 84 -29.98 24.40 47.67
N THR A 85 -31.06 25.17 47.48
CA THR A 85 -31.28 26.50 48.05
C THR A 85 -32.40 26.53 49.11
N ALA A 86 -32.35 27.45 50.05
CA ALA A 86 -33.38 27.58 51.03
C ALA A 86 -34.65 28.32 50.55
N SER A 87 -34.55 29.27 49.63
CA SER A 87 -35.60 30.00 48.89
C SER A 87 -35.24 31.49 48.72
N GLY A 88 -35.12 31.92 47.48
CA GLY A 88 -34.98 33.30 47.12
C GLY A 88 -34.54 33.45 45.66
N ASP A 89 -35.12 34.40 44.92
CA ASP A 89 -34.76 34.61 43.51
C ASP A 89 -33.30 35.11 43.37
N GLN A 90 -32.77 35.78 44.37
CA GLN A 90 -31.37 36.23 44.39
C GLN A 90 -30.38 35.06 44.53
N GLU A 91 -30.67 34.01 45.30
CA GLU A 91 -29.83 32.83 45.43
C GLU A 91 -29.75 32.03 44.12
N LYS A 92 -30.84 31.99 43.35
CA LYS A 92 -30.91 31.34 42.04
C LYS A 92 -29.99 32.02 41.02
N VAL A 93 -29.99 33.35 40.98
CA VAL A 93 -29.11 34.11 40.10
C VAL A 93 -27.63 33.90 40.47
N ALA A 94 -27.31 33.98 41.77
CA ALA A 94 -25.97 33.74 42.27
C ALA A 94 -25.49 32.32 42.02
N ALA A 95 -26.35 31.29 42.03
CA ALA A 95 -26.04 29.92 41.69
C ALA A 95 -25.61 29.78 40.22
N ILE A 96 -26.35 30.39 39.30
CA ILE A 96 -26.02 30.41 37.88
C ILE A 96 -24.70 31.16 37.62
N GLU A 97 -24.52 32.34 38.25
CA GLU A 97 -23.28 33.12 38.16
C GLU A 97 -22.06 32.38 38.71
N ALA A 98 -22.21 31.51 39.71
CA ALA A 98 -21.17 30.63 40.22
C ALA A 98 -20.86 29.45 39.28
N GLY A 99 -21.69 29.22 38.24
CA GLY A 99 -21.50 28.17 37.26
C GLY A 99 -22.25 26.86 37.56
N ALA A 100 -23.28 26.91 38.40
CA ALA A 100 -24.17 25.75 38.61
C ALA A 100 -24.98 25.45 37.33
N ASP A 101 -25.23 24.17 37.06
CA ASP A 101 -26.02 23.75 35.89
C ASP A 101 -27.52 23.81 36.18
N ASP A 102 -27.90 23.65 37.45
CA ASP A 102 -29.30 23.75 37.89
C ASP A 102 -29.39 24.06 39.38
N PHE A 103 -30.58 24.33 39.87
CA PHE A 103 -30.84 24.52 41.31
C PHE A 103 -32.17 23.90 41.73
N ILE A 104 -32.31 23.55 43.00
CA ILE A 104 -33.52 22.99 43.64
C ILE A 104 -33.80 23.74 44.92
N THR A 105 -35.03 24.17 45.12
CA THR A 105 -35.45 24.92 46.33
C THR A 105 -35.95 23.98 47.43
N LYS A 106 -35.52 24.14 48.66
CA LYS A 106 -36.05 23.45 49.85
C LYS A 106 -37.34 24.11 50.34
N PRO A 107 -38.42 23.38 50.66
CA PRO A 107 -38.56 21.93 50.48
C PRO A 107 -38.78 21.53 49.04
N PHE A 108 -38.08 20.47 48.56
CA PHE A 108 -38.15 20.02 47.17
C PHE A 108 -39.12 18.87 46.98
N ASP A 109 -39.72 18.81 45.79
CA ASP A 109 -40.48 17.65 45.34
C ASP A 109 -39.52 16.53 44.87
N GLN A 110 -39.82 15.28 45.30
CA GLN A 110 -38.99 14.14 44.97
C GLN A 110 -38.93 13.85 43.47
N ALA A 111 -40.03 14.06 42.76
CA ALA A 111 -40.09 13.81 41.31
C ALA A 111 -39.27 14.87 40.55
N GLU A 112 -39.31 16.12 41.00
CA GLU A 112 -38.49 17.21 40.45
C GLU A 112 -37.01 16.93 40.64
N LEU A 113 -36.57 16.58 41.86
CA LEU A 113 -35.18 16.22 42.15
C LEU A 113 -34.66 15.13 41.20
N VAL A 114 -35.41 14.03 41.10
CA VAL A 114 -35.04 12.89 40.26
C VAL A 114 -34.97 13.25 38.78
N ALA A 115 -35.95 14.04 38.29
CA ALA A 115 -35.98 14.47 36.90
C ALA A 115 -34.76 15.32 36.53
N ARG A 116 -34.36 16.27 37.39
CA ARG A 116 -33.17 17.13 37.19
C ARG A 116 -31.89 16.32 37.20
N VAL A 117 -31.70 15.48 38.23
CA VAL A 117 -30.54 14.59 38.35
C VAL A 117 -30.42 13.69 37.12
N SER A 118 -31.49 13.03 36.68
CA SER A 118 -31.48 12.13 35.54
C SER A 118 -31.16 12.86 34.22
N SER A 119 -31.68 14.09 34.06
CA SER A 119 -31.44 14.91 32.88
C SER A 119 -29.96 15.34 32.78
N LEU A 120 -29.39 15.82 33.86
CA LEU A 120 -27.99 16.25 33.90
C LEU A 120 -27.00 15.10 33.73
N LEU A 121 -27.27 13.95 34.35
CA LEU A 121 -26.48 12.73 34.13
C LEU A 121 -26.54 12.23 32.70
N ARG A 122 -27.63 12.39 32.01
CA ARG A 122 -27.76 12.07 30.58
C ARG A 122 -26.90 13.01 29.75
N ILE A 123 -26.88 14.31 30.03
CA ILE A 123 -26.05 15.30 29.36
C ILE A 123 -24.58 14.97 29.56
N LYS A 124 -24.15 14.69 30.81
CA LYS A 124 -22.79 14.28 31.12
C LYS A 124 -22.34 13.06 30.32
N ARG A 125 -23.18 12.00 30.28
CA ARG A 125 -22.85 10.79 29.49
C ARG A 125 -22.66 11.09 28.01
N TYR A 126 -23.47 11.97 27.41
CA TYR A 126 -23.27 12.38 26.03
C TYR A 126 -21.97 13.16 25.85
N HIS A 127 -21.64 14.05 26.78
CA HIS A 127 -20.38 14.79 26.76
C HIS A 127 -19.18 13.84 26.83
N ASP A 128 -19.16 12.94 27.80
CA ASP A 128 -18.10 11.94 27.97
C ASP A 128 -17.92 11.05 26.72
N THR A 129 -19.07 10.67 26.10
CA THR A 129 -19.05 9.87 24.87
C THR A 129 -18.45 10.66 23.70
N ILE A 130 -18.81 11.94 23.56
CA ILE A 130 -18.28 12.81 22.50
C ILE A 130 -16.78 13.02 22.68
N GLU A 131 -16.30 13.26 23.89
CA GLU A 131 -14.88 13.41 24.17
C GLU A 131 -14.08 12.14 23.87
N ALA A 132 -14.60 10.98 24.27
CA ALA A 132 -13.99 9.69 23.98
C ALA A 132 -13.91 9.43 22.46
N GLN A 133 -15.00 9.69 21.74
CA GLN A 133 -15.03 9.55 20.28
C GLN A 133 -14.09 10.54 19.57
N ALA A 134 -14.00 11.77 20.05
CA ALA A 134 -13.07 12.77 19.49
C ALA A 134 -11.61 12.35 19.69
N ALA A 135 -11.27 11.80 20.85
CA ALA A 135 -9.92 11.29 21.12
C ALA A 135 -9.58 10.08 20.22
N GLU A 136 -10.51 9.13 20.09
CA GLU A 136 -10.36 7.97 19.19
C GLU A 136 -10.19 8.41 17.73
N LEU A 137 -11.03 9.32 17.26
CA LEU A 137 -10.96 9.85 15.90
C LEU A 137 -9.61 10.57 15.63
N ALA A 138 -9.09 11.30 16.61
CA ALA A 138 -7.79 11.97 16.50
C ALA A 138 -6.64 10.96 16.39
N GLU A 139 -6.74 9.82 17.07
CA GLU A 139 -5.77 8.72 16.95
C GLU A 139 -5.84 8.04 15.58
N TRP A 140 -7.04 7.72 15.12
CA TRP A 140 -7.27 7.14 13.78
C TRP A 140 -6.75 8.05 12.67
N ASN A 141 -6.97 9.37 12.75
CA ASN A 141 -6.47 10.33 11.77
C ASN A 141 -4.94 10.34 11.70
N ARG A 142 -4.26 10.33 12.86
CA ARG A 142 -2.79 10.26 12.89
C ARG A 142 -2.25 8.98 12.25
N GLU A 143 -2.87 7.84 12.53
CA GLU A 143 -2.48 6.56 11.94
C GLU A 143 -2.74 6.55 10.43
N LEU A 144 -3.86 7.12 9.97
CA LEU A 144 -4.18 7.22 8.55
C LEU A 144 -3.18 8.11 7.80
N GLU A 145 -2.83 9.27 8.35
CA GLU A 145 -1.83 10.17 7.78
C GLU A 145 -0.47 9.49 7.63
N ARG A 146 -0.04 8.72 8.65
CA ARG A 146 1.19 7.94 8.59
C ARG A 146 1.15 6.92 7.43
N ARG A 147 0.06 6.14 7.31
CA ARG A 147 -0.10 5.15 6.24
C ARG A 147 -0.13 5.77 4.85
N VAL A 148 -0.81 6.90 4.69
CA VAL A 148 -0.84 7.64 3.41
C VAL A 148 0.55 8.08 3.01
N THR A 149 1.33 8.64 3.95
CA THR A 149 2.71 9.07 3.68
C THR A 149 3.58 7.90 3.23
N GLU A 150 3.52 6.77 3.93
CA GLU A 150 4.27 5.55 3.57
C GLU A 150 3.88 5.03 2.17
N GLN A 151 2.59 5.04 1.84
CA GLN A 151 2.12 4.61 0.51
C GLN A 151 2.56 5.55 -0.61
N VAL A 152 2.53 6.86 -0.37
CA VAL A 152 3.01 7.86 -1.35
C VAL A 152 4.51 7.66 -1.62
N GLU A 153 5.32 7.49 -0.58
CA GLU A 153 6.75 7.23 -0.73
C GLU A 153 7.04 5.94 -1.53
N GLN A 154 6.27 4.87 -1.27
CA GLN A 154 6.37 3.62 -2.03
C GLN A 154 6.00 3.81 -3.51
N LEU A 155 4.92 4.54 -3.79
CA LEU A 155 4.48 4.83 -5.15
C LEU A 155 5.50 5.70 -5.90
N GLU A 156 6.07 6.70 -5.26
CA GLU A 156 7.12 7.54 -5.83
C GLU A 156 8.40 6.74 -6.12
N ARG A 157 8.78 5.85 -5.18
CA ARG A 157 9.92 4.95 -5.39
C ARG A 157 9.68 4.03 -6.59
N LEU A 158 8.50 3.39 -6.66
CA LEU A 158 8.10 2.56 -7.79
C LEU A 158 8.08 3.36 -9.11
N GLY A 159 7.53 4.56 -9.10
CA GLY A 159 7.48 5.45 -10.26
C GLY A 159 8.87 5.86 -10.77
N ARG A 160 9.83 6.08 -9.87
CA ARG A 160 11.23 6.34 -10.25
C ARG A 160 11.88 5.10 -10.88
N LEU A 161 11.70 3.94 -10.28
CA LEU A 161 12.28 2.68 -10.76
C LEU A 161 11.71 2.26 -12.13
N ARG A 162 10.40 2.38 -12.34
CA ARG A 162 9.74 2.04 -13.62
C ARG A 162 10.20 2.88 -14.80
N ARG A 163 10.82 4.04 -14.59
CA ARG A 163 11.40 4.85 -15.69
C ARG A 163 12.67 4.24 -16.30
N PHE A 164 13.35 3.40 -15.55
CA PHE A 164 14.69 2.90 -15.89
C PHE A 164 14.79 1.37 -15.89
N LEU A 165 13.82 0.70 -15.29
CA LEU A 165 13.79 -0.76 -15.16
C LEU A 165 12.51 -1.32 -15.78
N SER A 166 12.56 -2.57 -16.24
CA SER A 166 11.34 -3.26 -16.63
C SER A 166 10.36 -3.32 -15.43
N PRO A 167 9.04 -3.35 -15.66
CA PRO A 167 8.06 -3.40 -14.57
C PRO A 167 8.31 -4.51 -13.57
N GLN A 168 8.72 -5.69 -14.04
CA GLN A 168 9.04 -6.86 -13.21
C GLN A 168 10.22 -6.62 -12.28
N VAL A 169 11.30 -6.02 -12.79
CA VAL A 169 12.49 -5.68 -11.99
C VAL A 169 12.15 -4.58 -10.97
N ALA A 170 11.38 -3.57 -11.37
CA ALA A 170 10.96 -2.49 -10.48
C ALA A 170 10.07 -3.02 -9.34
N GLU A 171 9.13 -3.93 -9.61
CA GLU A 171 8.28 -4.57 -8.60
C GLU A 171 9.10 -5.45 -7.64
N LEU A 172 10.08 -6.18 -8.15
CA LEU A 172 10.95 -7.01 -7.33
C LEU A 172 11.75 -6.16 -6.33
N VAL A 173 12.35 -5.05 -6.78
CA VAL A 173 13.11 -4.13 -5.92
C VAL A 173 12.21 -3.49 -4.85
N VAL A 174 11.01 -3.09 -5.21
CA VAL A 174 10.06 -2.48 -4.25
C VAL A 174 9.56 -3.51 -3.24
N SER A 175 9.25 -4.74 -3.69
CA SER A 175 8.70 -5.78 -2.81
C SER A 175 9.75 -6.36 -1.86
N SER A 176 11.01 -6.50 -2.31
CA SER A 176 12.12 -6.97 -1.47
C SER A 176 12.62 -5.90 -0.50
N GLY A 177 12.46 -4.63 -0.83
CA GLY A 177 13.06 -3.51 -0.10
C GLY A 177 14.59 -3.44 -0.21
N ASP A 178 15.19 -4.29 -1.05
CA ASP A 178 16.63 -4.47 -1.19
C ASP A 178 17.10 -4.09 -2.59
N ASP A 179 17.86 -3.02 -2.69
CA ASP A 179 18.44 -2.54 -3.94
C ASP A 179 19.69 -3.36 -4.37
N SER A 180 20.18 -4.28 -3.52
CA SER A 180 21.35 -5.13 -3.80
C SER A 180 21.12 -6.08 -4.98
N ILE A 181 19.86 -6.38 -5.30
CA ILE A 181 19.46 -7.14 -6.49
C ILE A 181 19.96 -6.49 -7.79
N LEU A 182 20.15 -5.17 -7.78
CA LEU A 182 20.64 -4.39 -8.92
C LEU A 182 22.18 -4.27 -8.96
N GLU A 183 22.89 -4.78 -7.94
CA GLU A 183 24.35 -4.78 -7.92
C GLU A 183 24.92 -5.75 -8.96
N SER A 184 26.13 -5.44 -9.43
CA SER A 184 26.79 -6.27 -10.43
C SER A 184 27.09 -7.66 -9.89
N HIS A 185 26.57 -8.68 -10.55
CA HIS A 185 26.80 -10.08 -10.21
C HIS A 185 26.92 -10.94 -11.47
N ARG A 186 27.49 -12.14 -11.32
CA ARG A 186 27.65 -13.08 -12.41
C ARG A 186 26.63 -14.22 -12.30
N ARG A 187 25.89 -14.44 -13.40
CA ARG A 187 24.92 -15.53 -13.48
C ARG A 187 24.89 -16.17 -14.86
N GLU A 188 24.51 -17.43 -14.92
CA GLU A 188 24.21 -18.09 -16.17
C GLU A 188 22.77 -17.71 -16.60
N ILE A 189 22.62 -17.18 -17.80
CA ILE A 189 21.37 -16.70 -18.35
C ILE A 189 21.13 -17.26 -19.74
N THR A 190 19.86 -17.25 -20.18
CA THR A 190 19.50 -17.49 -21.59
C THR A 190 19.03 -16.17 -22.19
N VAL A 191 19.70 -15.73 -23.25
CA VAL A 191 19.44 -14.45 -23.93
C VAL A 191 18.76 -14.69 -25.26
N VAL A 192 17.72 -13.91 -25.53
CA VAL A 192 16.94 -13.92 -26.76
C VAL A 192 17.01 -12.54 -27.41
N PHE A 193 17.46 -12.51 -28.66
CA PHE A 193 17.37 -11.34 -29.53
C PHE A 193 16.30 -11.61 -30.58
N CYS A 194 15.40 -10.67 -30.77
CA CYS A 194 14.41 -10.63 -31.86
C CYS A 194 14.64 -9.37 -32.70
N ASP A 195 14.52 -9.46 -34.00
CA ASP A 195 14.77 -8.34 -34.90
C ASP A 195 13.95 -8.48 -36.19
N LEU A 196 13.42 -7.35 -36.69
CA LEU A 196 12.59 -7.34 -37.87
C LEU A 196 13.45 -7.29 -39.14
N ARG A 197 13.31 -8.29 -40.02
CA ARG A 197 13.98 -8.34 -41.31
C ARG A 197 13.25 -7.48 -42.35
N GLY A 198 14.01 -6.76 -43.16
CA GLY A 198 13.45 -5.84 -44.16
C GLY A 198 13.00 -4.50 -43.58
N PHE A 199 13.09 -4.29 -42.26
CA PHE A 199 12.57 -3.08 -41.61
C PHE A 199 13.27 -1.79 -42.06
N THR A 200 14.58 -1.79 -42.29
CA THR A 200 15.31 -0.61 -42.77
C THR A 200 14.80 -0.16 -44.12
N ALA A 201 14.65 -1.08 -45.09
CA ALA A 201 14.13 -0.76 -46.41
C ALA A 201 12.66 -0.29 -46.35
N PHE A 202 11.88 -0.90 -45.47
CA PHE A 202 10.50 -0.46 -45.20
C PHE A 202 10.47 0.98 -44.69
N ALA A 203 11.25 1.29 -43.64
CA ALA A 203 11.28 2.60 -43.01
C ALA A 203 11.79 3.73 -43.95
N GLU A 204 12.56 3.39 -44.98
CA GLU A 204 12.99 4.35 -45.99
C GLU A 204 11.92 4.65 -47.07
N THR A 205 10.89 3.81 -47.18
CA THR A 205 9.92 3.87 -48.29
C THR A 205 8.51 4.28 -47.88
N VAL A 206 8.21 4.33 -46.56
CA VAL A 206 6.88 4.64 -46.06
C VAL A 206 6.87 5.87 -45.19
N GLU A 207 5.68 6.40 -44.91
CA GLU A 207 5.53 7.54 -43.98
C GLU A 207 5.88 7.14 -42.54
N PRO A 208 6.47 8.07 -41.74
CA PRO A 208 6.87 7.78 -40.34
C PRO A 208 5.75 7.26 -39.45
N GLU A 209 4.53 7.66 -39.71
CA GLU A 209 3.33 7.22 -39.00
C GLU A 209 3.08 5.73 -39.16
N ASP A 210 3.25 5.21 -40.38
CA ASP A 210 3.09 3.77 -40.68
C ASP A 210 4.23 2.95 -40.01
N VAL A 211 5.45 3.50 -39.96
CA VAL A 211 6.56 2.89 -39.24
C VAL A 211 6.22 2.74 -37.74
N MET A 212 5.68 3.80 -37.13
CA MET A 212 5.28 3.76 -35.72
C MET A 212 4.14 2.76 -35.44
N VAL A 213 3.20 2.60 -36.37
CA VAL A 213 2.13 1.58 -36.25
C VAL A 213 2.72 0.18 -36.23
N VAL A 214 3.59 -0.16 -37.21
CA VAL A 214 4.25 -1.47 -37.27
C VAL A 214 5.06 -1.76 -36.02
N LEU A 215 5.83 -0.78 -35.53
CA LEU A 215 6.61 -0.92 -34.29
C LEU A 215 5.71 -1.12 -33.06
N ALA A 216 4.61 -0.39 -32.96
CA ALA A 216 3.67 -0.54 -31.86
C ALA A 216 3.00 -1.93 -31.84
N GLU A 217 2.58 -2.44 -33.02
CA GLU A 217 2.03 -3.79 -33.16
C GLU A 217 3.05 -4.86 -32.79
N PHE A 218 4.31 -4.72 -33.25
CA PHE A 218 5.41 -5.63 -32.93
C PHE A 218 5.77 -5.62 -31.44
N HIS A 219 6.02 -4.42 -30.87
CA HIS A 219 6.38 -4.27 -29.46
C HIS A 219 5.27 -4.77 -28.53
N GLY A 220 4.00 -4.47 -28.83
CA GLY A 220 2.86 -4.97 -28.06
C GLY A 220 2.80 -6.50 -28.07
N ALA A 221 2.89 -7.10 -29.26
CA ALA A 221 2.84 -8.56 -29.42
C ALA A 221 3.99 -9.28 -28.71
N VAL A 222 5.21 -8.73 -28.77
CA VAL A 222 6.39 -9.31 -28.09
C VAL A 222 6.31 -9.06 -26.59
N GLY A 223 5.96 -7.85 -26.15
CA GLY A 223 5.84 -7.49 -24.74
C GLY A 223 4.89 -8.38 -23.97
N ASP A 224 3.71 -8.66 -24.52
CA ASP A 224 2.72 -9.57 -23.91
C ASP A 224 3.28 -10.99 -23.73
N LEU A 225 4.05 -11.48 -24.70
CA LEU A 225 4.66 -12.81 -24.64
C LEU A 225 5.85 -12.84 -23.65
N VAL A 226 6.69 -11.81 -23.62
CA VAL A 226 7.75 -11.69 -22.63
C VAL A 226 7.20 -11.75 -21.22
N HIS A 227 6.11 -11.01 -20.96
CA HIS A 227 5.44 -11.04 -19.66
C HIS A 227 4.83 -12.42 -19.35
N ARG A 228 4.14 -13.04 -20.32
CA ARG A 228 3.52 -14.36 -20.17
C ARG A 228 4.52 -15.47 -19.82
N PHE A 229 5.72 -15.40 -20.40
CA PHE A 229 6.78 -16.39 -20.18
C PHE A 229 7.77 -15.99 -19.08
N GLU A 230 7.47 -14.89 -18.35
CA GLU A 230 8.29 -14.36 -17.25
C GLU A 230 9.74 -14.05 -17.67
N GLY A 231 9.92 -13.58 -18.90
CA GLY A 231 11.20 -13.10 -19.38
C GLY A 231 11.50 -11.69 -18.88
N THR A 232 12.76 -11.38 -18.63
CA THR A 232 13.18 -10.02 -18.31
C THR A 232 13.43 -9.25 -19.59
N LEU A 233 12.56 -8.29 -19.89
CA LEU A 233 12.75 -7.38 -21.01
C LEU A 233 13.89 -6.42 -20.66
N GLU A 234 15.00 -6.50 -21.40
CA GLU A 234 16.10 -5.57 -21.22
C GLU A 234 15.79 -4.23 -21.91
N ARG A 235 15.54 -4.25 -23.22
CA ARG A 235 15.21 -3.03 -23.99
C ARG A 235 14.59 -3.35 -25.34
N PHE A 236 13.96 -2.33 -25.90
CA PHE A 236 13.65 -2.24 -27.32
C PHE A 236 14.78 -1.47 -28.02
N THR A 237 15.23 -1.96 -29.18
CA THR A 237 16.29 -1.35 -30.01
C THR A 237 15.73 -0.86 -31.35
N GLY A 238 14.59 -0.18 -31.34
CA GLY A 238 13.84 0.17 -32.52
C GLY A 238 13.06 -1.03 -33.04
N ASP A 239 13.54 -1.67 -34.11
CA ASP A 239 12.99 -2.89 -34.73
C ASP A 239 13.42 -4.19 -34.05
N GLY A 240 14.18 -4.09 -32.95
CA GLY A 240 14.65 -5.24 -32.18
C GLY A 240 14.20 -5.24 -30.73
N VAL A 241 14.24 -6.42 -30.12
CA VAL A 241 13.93 -6.64 -28.70
C VAL A 241 14.96 -7.57 -28.08
N VAL A 242 15.43 -7.22 -26.87
CA VAL A 242 16.35 -8.04 -26.10
C VAL A 242 15.68 -8.51 -24.82
N VAL A 243 15.71 -9.82 -24.60
CA VAL A 243 15.11 -10.47 -23.44
C VAL A 243 16.11 -11.47 -22.85
N PHE A 244 16.16 -11.61 -21.55
CA PHE A 244 16.90 -12.68 -20.91
C PHE A 244 16.08 -13.38 -19.82
N PHE A 245 16.50 -14.59 -19.45
CA PHE A 245 15.86 -15.44 -18.44
C PHE A 245 16.87 -15.84 -17.37
N ASN A 246 16.37 -16.20 -16.19
CA ASN A 246 17.12 -16.58 -15.00
C ASN A 246 17.75 -15.41 -14.24
N ASP A 247 17.33 -14.17 -14.53
CA ASP A 247 17.74 -12.98 -13.78
C ASP A 247 16.77 -11.82 -14.03
N PRO A 248 16.43 -10.98 -13.05
CA PRO A 248 16.72 -11.11 -11.62
C PRO A 248 15.90 -12.22 -10.96
N ILE A 249 14.86 -12.73 -11.61
CA ILE A 249 14.02 -13.83 -11.13
C ILE A 249 14.68 -15.14 -11.55
N PRO A 250 15.17 -15.97 -10.59
CA PRO A 250 15.75 -17.27 -10.92
C PRO A 250 14.71 -18.20 -11.54
N CYS A 251 15.10 -18.91 -12.60
CA CYS A 251 14.32 -20.01 -13.15
C CYS A 251 15.24 -21.14 -13.63
N GLU A 252 14.90 -22.38 -13.28
CA GLU A 252 15.68 -23.56 -13.63
C GLU A 252 15.53 -23.98 -15.09
N ASP A 253 14.38 -23.61 -15.70
CA ASP A 253 13.99 -23.94 -17.07
C ASP A 253 14.22 -22.78 -18.06
N ALA A 254 15.22 -21.93 -17.83
CA ALA A 254 15.49 -20.74 -18.62
C ALA A 254 15.58 -21.01 -20.15
N PRO A 255 16.34 -22.02 -20.65
CA PRO A 255 16.39 -22.31 -22.08
C PRO A 255 15.05 -22.79 -22.64
N GLN A 256 14.33 -23.64 -21.91
CA GLN A 256 13.03 -24.17 -22.31
C GLN A 256 11.98 -23.05 -22.40
N ARG A 257 11.98 -22.15 -21.42
CA ARG A 257 11.11 -20.98 -21.36
C ARG A 257 11.37 -19.99 -22.51
N ALA A 258 12.64 -19.68 -22.72
CA ALA A 258 13.09 -18.84 -23.83
C ALA A 258 12.67 -19.45 -25.19
N MET A 259 12.77 -20.75 -25.33
CA MET A 259 12.38 -21.46 -26.56
C MET A 259 10.87 -21.40 -26.81
N ARG A 260 10.05 -21.70 -25.80
CA ARG A 260 8.59 -21.60 -25.92
C ARG A 260 8.18 -20.17 -26.26
N MET A 261 8.78 -19.16 -25.62
CA MET A 261 8.55 -17.76 -25.92
C MET A 261 8.92 -17.44 -27.38
N ALA A 262 10.11 -17.82 -27.84
CA ALA A 262 10.57 -17.53 -29.19
C ALA A 262 9.67 -18.14 -30.27
N VAL A 263 9.22 -19.38 -30.10
CA VAL A 263 8.27 -20.02 -31.03
C VAL A 263 6.91 -19.32 -31.00
N ALA A 264 6.43 -18.90 -29.84
CA ALA A 264 5.20 -18.12 -29.72
C ALA A 264 5.34 -16.75 -30.38
N ILE A 265 6.48 -16.05 -30.20
CA ILE A 265 6.77 -14.77 -30.86
C ILE A 265 6.78 -14.95 -32.37
N ARG A 266 7.50 -15.97 -32.89
CA ARG A 266 7.54 -16.28 -34.32
C ARG A 266 6.14 -16.48 -34.90
N SER A 267 5.29 -17.26 -34.22
CA SER A 267 3.91 -17.49 -34.64
C SER A 267 3.09 -16.21 -34.65
N ARG A 268 3.18 -15.41 -33.60
CA ARG A 268 2.39 -14.18 -33.45
C ARG A 268 2.81 -13.11 -34.45
N VAL A 269 4.12 -12.89 -34.60
CA VAL A 269 4.67 -11.92 -35.56
C VAL A 269 4.41 -12.37 -36.99
N GLY A 270 4.45 -13.68 -37.25
CA GLY A 270 4.03 -14.24 -38.58
C GLY A 270 2.62 -13.86 -38.96
N GLN A 271 1.66 -13.88 -37.99
CA GLN A 271 0.30 -13.41 -38.23
C GLN A 271 0.25 -11.90 -38.53
N LEU A 272 1.05 -11.09 -37.86
CA LEU A 272 1.15 -9.65 -38.13
C LEU A 272 1.76 -9.41 -39.53
N ALA A 273 2.83 -10.15 -39.88
CA ALA A 273 3.51 -10.07 -41.16
C ALA A 273 2.58 -10.35 -42.36
N GLU A 274 1.61 -11.25 -42.21
CA GLU A 274 0.56 -11.45 -43.25
C GLU A 274 -0.31 -10.18 -43.43
N GLY A 275 -0.59 -9.44 -42.34
CA GLY A 275 -1.27 -8.16 -42.36
C GLY A 275 -0.44 -7.07 -43.05
N TRP A 276 0.84 -7.00 -42.70
CA TRP A 276 1.79 -6.04 -43.28
C TRP A 276 2.04 -6.30 -44.76
N ARG A 277 2.17 -7.56 -45.16
CA ARG A 277 2.34 -7.94 -46.56
C ARG A 277 1.16 -7.53 -47.44
N ARG A 278 -0.09 -7.59 -46.93
CA ARG A 278 -1.27 -7.08 -47.62
C ARG A 278 -1.24 -5.58 -47.87
N LYS A 279 -0.50 -4.83 -47.03
CA LYS A 279 -0.24 -3.39 -47.20
C LYS A 279 1.01 -3.12 -48.07
N GLY A 280 1.67 -4.17 -48.58
CA GLY A 280 2.90 -4.04 -49.39
C GLY A 280 4.19 -3.98 -48.58
N TYR A 281 4.14 -4.25 -47.28
CA TYR A 281 5.33 -4.23 -46.38
C TYR A 281 5.89 -5.65 -46.23
N ASP A 282 7.10 -5.87 -46.73
CA ASP A 282 7.78 -7.17 -46.66
C ASP A 282 8.70 -7.19 -45.43
N ILE A 283 8.07 -7.42 -44.29
CA ILE A 283 8.72 -7.43 -42.98
C ILE A 283 8.54 -8.82 -42.35
N GLU A 284 9.62 -9.41 -41.91
CA GLU A 284 9.61 -10.71 -41.25
C GLU A 284 10.47 -10.69 -39.96
N LEU A 285 10.48 -11.78 -39.20
CA LEU A 285 11.16 -11.88 -37.93
C LEU A 285 12.37 -12.80 -38.01
N GLY A 286 13.52 -12.39 -37.42
CA GLY A 286 14.66 -13.25 -37.11
C GLY A 286 14.87 -13.30 -35.60
N ILE A 287 15.21 -14.49 -35.06
CA ILE A 287 15.46 -14.68 -33.63
C ILE A 287 16.80 -15.39 -33.43
N GLY A 288 17.58 -14.95 -32.43
CA GLY A 288 18.80 -15.60 -31.98
C GLY A 288 18.77 -15.90 -30.50
N ILE A 289 19.10 -17.14 -30.09
CA ILE A 289 19.09 -17.55 -28.68
C ILE A 289 20.42 -18.17 -28.28
N ALA A 290 21.00 -17.71 -27.18
CA ALA A 290 22.23 -18.27 -26.59
C ALA A 290 22.10 -18.41 -25.09
N GLN A 291 22.82 -19.41 -24.52
CA GLN A 291 22.93 -19.61 -23.09
C GLN A 291 24.38 -19.51 -22.65
N GLY A 292 24.62 -18.88 -21.51
CA GLY A 292 25.96 -18.77 -20.92
C GLY A 292 26.04 -17.76 -19.79
N HIS A 293 27.23 -17.59 -19.25
CA HIS A 293 27.45 -16.64 -18.16
C HIS A 293 27.54 -15.20 -18.67
N ALA A 294 26.90 -14.30 -17.96
CA ALA A 294 27.02 -12.85 -18.12
C ALA A 294 27.24 -12.19 -16.75
N THR A 295 27.74 -10.97 -16.79
CA THR A 295 27.66 -10.04 -15.64
C THR A 295 26.43 -9.19 -15.84
N LEU A 296 25.52 -9.27 -14.88
CA LEU A 296 24.28 -8.50 -14.87
C LEU A 296 24.35 -7.42 -13.78
N GLY A 297 23.62 -6.37 -13.97
CA GLY A 297 23.55 -5.29 -12.99
C GLY A 297 23.13 -3.97 -13.61
N ARG A 298 23.09 -2.98 -12.76
CA ARG A 298 22.78 -1.61 -13.13
C ARG A 298 23.99 -0.96 -13.83
N ILE A 299 23.80 -0.57 -15.09
CA ILE A 299 24.81 0.11 -15.90
C ILE A 299 24.27 1.46 -16.34
N GLY A 300 25.12 2.49 -16.23
CA GLY A 300 24.76 3.85 -16.61
C GLY A 300 25.41 4.89 -15.69
N HIS A 301 24.80 6.05 -15.60
CA HIS A 301 25.25 7.16 -14.77
C HIS A 301 24.08 7.71 -13.94
N GLU A 302 24.40 8.53 -12.96
CA GLU A 302 23.40 9.15 -12.09
C GLU A 302 22.30 9.84 -12.91
N GLY A 303 21.05 9.40 -12.72
CA GLY A 303 19.89 9.86 -13.47
C GLY A 303 19.45 8.99 -14.65
N ARG A 304 20.27 8.05 -15.15
CA ARG A 304 19.88 7.10 -16.20
C ARG A 304 20.67 5.79 -16.08
N PHE A 305 19.98 4.77 -15.59
CA PHE A 305 20.51 3.42 -15.47
C PHE A 305 19.64 2.43 -16.22
N ASP A 306 20.28 1.45 -16.87
CA ASP A 306 19.62 0.28 -17.43
C ASP A 306 20.06 -0.95 -16.65
N TYR A 307 19.15 -1.89 -16.40
CA TYR A 307 19.50 -3.22 -15.90
C TYR A 307 19.78 -4.12 -17.09
N THR A 308 21.04 -4.49 -17.26
CA THR A 308 21.50 -5.12 -18.49
C THR A 308 22.49 -6.25 -18.23
N ALA A 309 22.67 -7.12 -19.23
CA ALA A 309 23.59 -8.25 -19.22
C ALA A 309 24.79 -8.00 -20.16
N ILE A 310 26.00 -8.05 -19.62
CA ILE A 310 27.25 -7.96 -20.41
C ILE A 310 27.96 -9.30 -20.40
N GLY A 311 28.21 -9.85 -21.60
CA GLY A 311 28.93 -11.09 -21.74
C GLY A 311 28.99 -11.61 -23.18
N ASN A 312 29.83 -12.62 -23.39
CA ASN A 312 29.92 -13.28 -24.71
C ASN A 312 28.59 -13.93 -25.11
N VAL A 313 27.76 -14.33 -24.16
CA VAL A 313 26.43 -14.90 -24.41
C VAL A 313 25.50 -13.90 -25.10
N THR A 314 25.51 -12.63 -24.65
CA THR A 314 24.70 -11.55 -25.25
C THR A 314 25.17 -11.29 -26.69
N ASN A 315 26.49 -11.21 -26.90
CA ASN A 315 27.07 -11.05 -28.23
C ASN A 315 26.72 -12.24 -29.14
N LEU A 316 26.76 -13.47 -28.62
CA LEU A 316 26.45 -14.67 -29.40
C LEU A 316 24.98 -14.67 -29.84
N ALA A 317 24.04 -14.39 -28.94
CA ALA A 317 22.63 -14.30 -29.25
C ALA A 317 22.34 -13.21 -30.31
N ALA A 318 22.95 -12.03 -30.16
CA ALA A 318 22.85 -10.95 -31.15
C ALA A 318 23.40 -11.35 -32.53
N ARG A 319 24.53 -12.08 -32.60
CA ARG A 319 25.07 -12.56 -33.88
C ARG A 319 24.21 -13.64 -34.51
N LEU A 320 23.74 -14.61 -33.71
CA LEU A 320 22.79 -15.61 -34.20
C LEU A 320 21.49 -14.96 -34.74
N CYS A 321 20.97 -13.95 -34.04
CA CYS A 321 19.88 -13.17 -34.54
C CYS A 321 20.21 -12.50 -35.90
N ALA A 322 21.38 -11.86 -36.03
CA ALA A 322 21.78 -11.20 -37.28
C ALA A 322 21.86 -12.17 -38.48
N GLU A 323 22.31 -13.42 -38.24
CA GLU A 323 22.41 -14.47 -39.25
C GLU A 323 21.07 -15.18 -39.55
N ALA A 324 20.08 -15.03 -38.63
CA ALA A 324 18.77 -15.65 -38.82
C ALA A 324 18.04 -15.02 -40.00
N GLY A 325 17.67 -15.83 -40.97
CA GLY A 325 16.80 -15.41 -42.07
C GLY A 325 15.33 -15.17 -41.65
N PRO A 326 14.48 -14.78 -42.61
CA PRO A 326 13.04 -14.60 -42.38
C PRO A 326 12.38 -15.82 -41.75
N GLY A 327 11.71 -15.61 -40.62
CA GLY A 327 11.01 -16.68 -39.86
C GLY A 327 11.93 -17.68 -39.14
N GLN A 328 13.26 -17.50 -39.16
CA GLN A 328 14.19 -18.42 -38.53
C GLN A 328 14.43 -18.09 -37.05
N ILE A 329 14.62 -19.15 -36.25
CA ILE A 329 15.11 -19.08 -34.88
C ILE A 329 16.44 -19.84 -34.81
N LEU A 330 17.55 -19.12 -34.73
CA LEU A 330 18.87 -19.72 -34.59
C LEU A 330 19.25 -19.83 -33.10
N ILE A 331 19.72 -21.02 -32.73
CA ILE A 331 20.11 -21.32 -31.35
C ILE A 331 21.56 -21.81 -31.29
N SER A 332 22.22 -21.49 -30.18
CA SER A 332 23.57 -22.00 -29.89
C SER A 332 23.54 -23.49 -29.49
N GLN A 333 24.67 -24.18 -29.59
CA GLN A 333 24.82 -25.56 -29.16
C GLN A 333 24.36 -25.82 -27.73
N ARG A 334 24.61 -24.90 -26.79
CA ARG A 334 24.18 -25.05 -25.41
C ARG A 334 22.66 -25.03 -25.26
N VAL A 335 21.98 -24.12 -25.97
CA VAL A 335 20.54 -24.04 -25.98
C VAL A 335 19.96 -25.30 -26.65
N HIS A 336 20.56 -25.75 -27.78
CA HIS A 336 20.15 -27.00 -28.43
C HIS A 336 20.19 -28.18 -27.46
N SER A 337 21.34 -28.40 -26.80
CA SER A 337 21.50 -29.50 -25.83
C SER A 337 20.57 -29.41 -24.63
N ALA A 338 20.23 -28.19 -24.18
CA ALA A 338 19.32 -27.99 -23.05
C ALA A 338 17.84 -28.16 -23.44
N THR A 339 17.52 -28.21 -24.74
CA THR A 339 16.16 -28.24 -25.25
C THR A 339 15.90 -29.39 -26.26
N GLU A 340 16.85 -30.33 -26.41
CA GLU A 340 16.79 -31.42 -27.40
C GLU A 340 15.56 -32.31 -27.22
N ASP A 341 15.08 -32.48 -26.00
CA ASP A 341 13.90 -33.29 -25.69
C ASP A 341 12.56 -32.62 -26.12
N MET A 342 12.57 -31.33 -26.39
CA MET A 342 11.34 -30.57 -26.67
C MET A 342 11.34 -29.86 -28.03
N VAL A 343 12.45 -29.87 -28.76
CA VAL A 343 12.63 -29.07 -30.00
C VAL A 343 13.06 -29.95 -31.15
N THR A 344 12.43 -29.77 -32.31
CA THR A 344 12.94 -30.24 -33.58
C THR A 344 13.76 -29.13 -34.21
N ALA A 345 15.07 -29.37 -34.44
CA ALA A 345 15.97 -28.38 -35.02
C ALA A 345 16.89 -29.00 -36.07
N ASP A 346 17.17 -28.26 -37.14
CA ASP A 346 18.12 -28.64 -38.16
C ASP A 346 19.49 -27.98 -37.92
N ALA A 347 20.54 -28.75 -38.09
CA ALA A 347 21.92 -28.19 -38.00
C ALA A 347 22.15 -27.24 -39.18
N VAL A 348 22.47 -25.97 -38.89
CA VAL A 348 22.90 -24.99 -39.91
C VAL A 348 24.38 -25.15 -40.21
N GLY A 349 25.12 -25.75 -39.29
CA GLY A 349 26.58 -25.89 -39.38
C GLY A 349 27.32 -24.84 -38.56
N ASP A 350 28.62 -24.74 -38.81
CA ASP A 350 29.53 -23.83 -38.12
C ASP A 350 29.46 -22.43 -38.73
N LEU A 351 28.92 -21.45 -38.01
CA LEU A 351 28.85 -20.06 -38.46
C LEU A 351 30.07 -19.26 -38.06
N THR A 352 30.68 -18.55 -39.03
CA THR A 352 31.78 -17.59 -38.76
C THR A 352 31.17 -16.25 -38.34
N LEU A 353 31.01 -16.06 -37.03
CA LEU A 353 30.36 -14.88 -36.46
C LEU A 353 31.40 -13.76 -36.18
N ARG A 354 31.03 -12.52 -36.55
CA ARG A 354 31.91 -11.36 -36.33
C ARG A 354 32.23 -11.18 -34.86
N GLY A 355 33.51 -11.13 -34.51
CA GLY A 355 34.00 -10.96 -33.14
C GLY A 355 34.26 -12.26 -32.39
N PHE A 356 34.00 -13.43 -33.01
CA PHE A 356 34.34 -14.74 -32.49
C PHE A 356 35.55 -15.30 -33.24
N SER A 357 36.54 -15.81 -32.51
CA SER A 357 37.77 -16.34 -33.06
C SER A 357 37.65 -17.74 -33.68
N ARG A 358 36.53 -18.43 -33.37
CA ARG A 358 36.27 -19.79 -33.86
C ARG A 358 34.84 -19.85 -34.42
N PRO A 359 34.61 -20.65 -35.46
CA PRO A 359 33.23 -20.93 -35.91
C PRO A 359 32.36 -21.49 -34.77
N MET A 360 31.11 -21.12 -34.76
CA MET A 360 30.16 -21.47 -33.71
C MET A 360 29.06 -22.35 -34.31
N PRO A 361 28.84 -23.56 -33.79
CA PRO A 361 27.73 -24.41 -34.24
C PRO A 361 26.40 -23.77 -33.95
N ALA A 362 25.51 -23.77 -34.94
CA ALA A 362 24.18 -23.20 -34.84
C ALA A 362 23.13 -24.17 -35.38
N PHE A 363 21.92 -24.07 -34.84
CA PHE A 363 20.78 -24.88 -35.20
C PHE A 363 19.58 -24.00 -35.49
N ASN A 364 18.79 -24.34 -36.51
CA ASN A 364 17.55 -23.65 -36.82
C ASN A 364 16.36 -24.43 -36.25
N VAL A 365 15.56 -23.80 -35.42
CA VAL A 365 14.38 -24.40 -34.78
C VAL A 365 13.21 -24.49 -35.75
N ILE A 366 12.79 -25.68 -36.05
CA ILE A 366 11.64 -25.97 -36.89
C ILE A 366 10.34 -25.86 -36.11
N GLY A 367 10.28 -26.49 -34.93
CA GLY A 367 9.10 -26.45 -34.05
C GLY A 367 9.34 -27.08 -32.69
N LEU A 368 8.29 -26.99 -31.85
CA LEU A 368 8.23 -27.70 -30.58
C LEU A 368 7.57 -29.07 -30.79
N ASP A 369 8.13 -30.11 -30.19
CA ASP A 369 7.51 -31.42 -30.11
C ASP A 369 6.56 -31.46 -28.90
N GLU A 370 5.28 -31.14 -29.14
CA GLU A 370 4.26 -31.08 -28.10
C GLU A 370 4.03 -32.41 -27.37
N ALA A 371 4.36 -33.54 -28.00
CA ALA A 371 4.20 -34.87 -27.40
C ALA A 371 5.25 -35.11 -26.31
N ARG A 372 6.46 -34.57 -26.48
CA ARG A 372 7.58 -34.67 -25.52
C ARG A 372 7.58 -33.54 -24.49
N ALA A 373 6.99 -32.40 -24.79
CA ALA A 373 6.95 -31.23 -23.88
C ALA A 373 6.00 -31.39 -22.70
N ARG A 374 5.17 -32.45 -22.68
CA ARG A 374 4.19 -32.75 -21.62
C ARG A 374 4.60 -33.91 -20.69
N ALA A 375 5.70 -34.55 -20.94
CA ALA A 375 6.28 -35.61 -20.13
C ALA A 375 7.37 -35.05 -19.20
#